data_5c30e9dea189ddef2ced70626bff75b4
#
_entry.id   5c30e9dea189ddef2ced70626bff75b4
#
_cell.length_a   1.000
_cell.length_b   1.000
_cell.length_c   1.000
_cell.angle_alpha   90.00
_cell.angle_beta   90.00
_cell.angle_gamma   90.00
#
_symmetry.space_group_name_H-M   'P 1'
#
loop_
_entity.id
_entity.type
_entity.pdbx_description
1 polymer ?
#
loop_
_entity_poly.entity_id
_entity_poly.type
_entity_poly.pdbx_seq_one_letter_code
_entity_poly.pdbx_strand_id
1 'polypeptide(L)'
;MKKLHYIFFAILLSSVVCSCKSKTAESAADKIEAKSEEVVIDSIPEPDTTIVEEEKAFELEMKTYRVVKSAKGCSFTYHAVLPADTDNKAILAIRDDVLGEISNGVDVTADFKRSAANSVRMYQEAVADSTEEYFEYFEEYDLDSIYPVFVAEGFIAMAYYAFYEVSTAPRNAFEYHYTMYDLATGKQMTEKDIFSDTRKAKDVIEKYIWEQTDQWQNGEEDSGEAITGESVLNGNYYVSEDKFFVCYNSTVYFIPGGIDIEIPKEAMKSCLKQDSPLYKYWFGKE
;
A
#
# COMPACT_ATOMS: atom_id res chain seq x y z
N MET A 1 -6.10 18.01 2.79
CA MET A 1 -4.80 17.50 3.27
C MET A 1 -3.97 16.98 2.09
N LYS A 2 -3.76 17.82 1.04
CA LYS A 2 -3.13 17.40 -0.24
C LYS A 2 -1.67 17.89 -0.40
N LYS A 3 -0.89 18.08 0.67
CA LYS A 3 0.47 18.65 0.58
C LYS A 3 1.57 17.87 1.33
N LEU A 4 1.32 16.64 1.78
CA LEU A 4 2.29 15.96 2.65
C LEU A 4 3.27 15.01 1.93
N HIS A 5 3.03 14.60 0.69
CA HIS A 5 3.83 13.57 0.01
C HIS A 5 5.11 14.07 -0.67
N TYR A 6 5.24 15.38 -0.94
CA TYR A 6 6.44 15.95 -1.59
C TYR A 6 7.58 16.37 -0.64
N ILE A 7 7.36 16.36 0.69
CA ILE A 7 8.38 16.86 1.64
C ILE A 7 9.37 15.75 2.04
N PHE A 8 9.05 14.50 1.87
CA PHE A 8 9.96 13.39 2.24
C PHE A 8 11.16 13.20 1.29
N PHE A 9 11.03 13.60 0.03
CA PHE A 9 12.11 13.45 -0.97
C PHE A 9 13.31 14.40 -0.76
N ALA A 10 13.13 15.48 0.00
CA ALA A 10 14.16 16.51 0.15
C ALA A 10 15.00 16.41 1.44
N ILE A 11 14.67 15.55 2.41
CA ILE A 11 15.29 15.53 3.74
C ILE A 11 16.31 14.40 3.91
N LEU A 12 16.32 13.38 3.05
CA LEU A 12 17.25 12.23 3.16
C LEU A 12 18.66 12.46 2.55
N LEU A 13 18.91 13.59 1.93
CA LEU A 13 20.17 13.89 1.24
C LEU A 13 21.25 14.57 2.11
N SER A 14 21.06 14.72 3.43
CA SER A 14 21.98 15.56 4.21
C SER A 14 22.77 14.90 5.35
N SER A 15 22.83 13.59 5.46
CA SER A 15 23.73 13.00 6.47
C SER A 15 24.18 11.59 6.11
N VAL A 16 25.38 11.39 5.60
CA VAL A 16 26.42 10.48 6.09
C VAL A 16 27.65 10.58 5.19
N VAL A 17 28.66 11.24 5.67
CA VAL A 17 30.05 11.09 5.18
C VAL A 17 30.74 10.12 6.12
N CYS A 18 31.10 8.94 5.63
CA CYS A 18 32.20 8.18 6.24
C CYS A 18 32.88 7.27 5.23
N SER A 19 34.15 7.49 5.09
CA SER A 19 35.13 6.93 4.16
C SER A 19 35.47 5.49 4.42
N CYS A 20 35.60 4.68 3.33
CA CYS A 20 36.60 3.62 3.27
C CYS A 20 36.98 3.29 1.81
N LYS A 21 38.27 3.33 1.52
CA LYS A 21 38.92 3.03 0.23
C LYS A 21 39.03 1.52 -0.02
N SER A 22 38.78 1.03 -1.25
CA SER A 22 39.68 0.06 -1.91
C SER A 22 39.36 -0.16 -3.39
N LYS A 23 40.34 0.10 -4.23
CA LYS A 23 40.89 -0.48 -5.47
C LYS A 23 40.01 -1.10 -6.57
N THR A 24 40.07 -0.35 -7.69
CA THR A 24 40.21 -0.71 -9.14
C THR A 24 40.01 -2.14 -9.65
N ALA A 25 39.08 -2.27 -10.63
CA ALA A 25 39.32 -3.07 -11.84
C ALA A 25 38.52 -2.50 -13.03
N GLU A 26 39.20 -2.39 -14.18
CA GLU A 26 38.72 -1.89 -15.48
C GLU A 26 37.69 -2.83 -16.14
N SER A 27 36.83 -2.26 -16.97
CA SER A 27 36.59 -2.64 -18.35
C SER A 27 35.13 -2.73 -18.83
N ALA A 28 34.94 -2.16 -19.98
CA ALA A 28 34.01 -2.46 -21.06
C ALA A 28 32.60 -1.88 -20.99
N ALA A 29 32.46 -0.77 -21.68
CA ALA A 29 31.19 -0.25 -22.16
C ALA A 29 30.62 -1.18 -23.23
N ASP A 30 29.54 -1.87 -22.94
CA ASP A 30 28.68 -2.49 -23.94
C ASP A 30 27.32 -1.82 -23.94
N LYS A 31 26.93 -1.37 -25.13
CA LYS A 31 25.64 -0.77 -25.42
C LYS A 31 24.56 -1.84 -25.24
N ILE A 32 23.73 -1.70 -24.23
CA ILE A 32 22.52 -2.52 -24.09
C ILE A 32 21.32 -1.68 -24.50
N GLU A 33 20.75 -2.02 -25.65
CA GLU A 33 19.46 -1.50 -26.11
C GLU A 33 18.37 -1.97 -25.13
N ALA A 34 17.52 -1.01 -24.72
CA ALA A 34 16.36 -1.27 -23.87
C ALA A 34 15.33 -2.13 -24.62
N LYS A 35 15.19 -3.40 -24.27
CA LYS A 35 14.05 -4.23 -24.67
C LYS A 35 12.90 -4.01 -23.70
N SER A 36 11.81 -3.48 -24.19
CA SER A 36 10.52 -3.49 -23.53
C SER A 36 9.83 -4.83 -23.82
N GLU A 37 9.73 -5.70 -22.82
CA GLU A 37 8.89 -6.89 -22.92
C GLU A 37 7.50 -6.60 -22.35
N GLU A 38 6.50 -6.68 -23.19
CA GLU A 38 5.09 -6.62 -22.84
C GLU A 38 4.64 -8.06 -22.52
N VAL A 39 4.45 -8.38 -21.23
CA VAL A 39 3.93 -9.70 -20.81
C VAL A 39 2.41 -9.59 -20.71
N VAL A 40 1.72 -10.17 -21.69
CA VAL A 40 0.28 -10.48 -21.63
C VAL A 40 0.14 -11.81 -20.90
N ILE A 41 -0.57 -11.85 -19.79
CA ILE A 41 -0.83 -13.10 -19.06
C ILE A 41 -2.17 -13.66 -19.48
N ASP A 42 -2.13 -14.90 -19.95
CA ASP A 42 -3.26 -15.74 -20.33
C ASP A 42 -4.21 -16.05 -19.16
N SER A 43 -5.46 -16.25 -19.52
CA SER A 43 -6.57 -16.61 -18.65
C SER A 43 -6.36 -17.96 -17.94
N ILE A 44 -6.63 -17.99 -16.64
CA ILE A 44 -6.64 -19.19 -15.79
C ILE A 44 -7.89 -20.01 -16.10
N PRO A 45 -7.79 -21.35 -16.27
CA PRO A 45 -8.96 -22.21 -16.54
C PRO A 45 -9.85 -22.41 -15.31
N GLU A 46 -11.15 -22.41 -15.55
CA GLU A 46 -12.20 -22.61 -14.55
C GLU A 46 -12.17 -24.03 -13.95
N PRO A 47 -12.41 -24.19 -12.64
CA PRO A 47 -12.64 -25.51 -12.04
C PRO A 47 -14.11 -25.92 -12.18
N ASP A 48 -14.29 -27.20 -12.48
CA ASP A 48 -15.55 -27.93 -12.65
C ASP A 48 -16.34 -28.00 -11.32
N THR A 49 -17.57 -27.50 -11.27
CA THR A 49 -18.35 -27.37 -10.02
C THR A 49 -19.66 -28.14 -10.08
N THR A 50 -19.81 -29.04 -9.16
CA THR A 50 -21.09 -29.69 -8.79
C THR A 50 -21.98 -28.70 -8.02
N ILE A 51 -23.18 -28.50 -8.50
CA ILE A 51 -24.15 -27.50 -8.05
C ILE A 51 -24.70 -27.87 -6.65
N VAL A 52 -24.28 -27.10 -5.65
CA VAL A 52 -25.04 -26.84 -4.44
C VAL A 52 -25.58 -25.42 -4.64
N GLU A 53 -26.88 -25.15 -4.38
CA GLU A 53 -27.42 -23.78 -4.41
C GLU A 53 -26.74 -22.96 -3.27
N GLU A 54 -25.55 -22.49 -3.53
CA GLU A 54 -24.87 -21.49 -2.71
C GLU A 54 -25.49 -20.13 -3.00
N GLU A 55 -25.85 -19.37 -1.95
CA GLU A 55 -26.10 -17.94 -2.08
C GLU A 55 -24.99 -17.36 -2.93
N LYS A 56 -25.34 -16.77 -4.06
CA LYS A 56 -24.41 -16.26 -5.04
C LYS A 56 -23.50 -15.24 -4.35
N ALA A 57 -22.25 -15.61 -4.11
CA ALA A 57 -21.29 -14.72 -3.50
C ALA A 57 -21.23 -13.42 -4.32
N PHE A 58 -21.11 -12.29 -3.64
CA PHE A 58 -20.96 -10.99 -4.30
C PHE A 58 -19.64 -11.00 -5.08
N GLU A 59 -19.73 -10.84 -6.40
CA GLU A 59 -18.58 -10.77 -7.27
C GLU A 59 -18.44 -9.36 -7.82
N LEU A 60 -17.25 -8.78 -7.65
CA LEU A 60 -16.83 -7.53 -8.27
C LEU A 60 -15.77 -7.85 -9.31
N GLU A 61 -16.06 -7.59 -10.58
CA GLU A 61 -15.08 -7.78 -11.64
C GLU A 61 -13.86 -6.89 -11.41
N MET A 62 -12.66 -7.48 -11.47
CA MET A 62 -11.40 -6.80 -11.24
C MET A 62 -10.53 -6.83 -12.51
N LYS A 63 -9.74 -5.78 -12.72
CA LYS A 63 -8.79 -5.68 -13.83
C LYS A 63 -7.39 -5.35 -13.32
N THR A 64 -6.41 -6.11 -13.83
CA THR A 64 -5.00 -5.92 -13.50
C THR A 64 -4.32 -4.99 -14.49
N TYR A 65 -3.50 -4.08 -13.97
CA TYR A 65 -2.64 -3.17 -14.71
C TYR A 65 -1.21 -3.33 -14.18
N ARG A 66 -0.24 -3.47 -15.08
CA ARG A 66 1.17 -3.54 -14.70
C ARG A 66 2.05 -2.89 -15.74
N VAL A 67 2.94 -2.02 -15.29
CA VAL A 67 3.98 -1.40 -16.12
C VAL A 67 5.30 -1.48 -15.38
N VAL A 68 6.34 -1.95 -16.05
CA VAL A 68 7.71 -1.94 -15.56
C VAL A 68 8.54 -1.12 -16.53
N LYS A 69 9.36 -0.22 -16.01
CA LYS A 69 10.34 0.50 -16.80
C LYS A 69 11.67 0.52 -16.08
N SER A 70 12.68 0.00 -16.78
CA SER A 70 14.03 -0.09 -16.24
C SER A 70 15.00 0.68 -17.12
N ALA A 71 16.06 1.18 -16.51
CA ALA A 71 17.25 1.71 -17.16
C ALA A 71 18.47 1.24 -16.38
N LYS A 72 19.69 1.60 -16.83
CA LYS A 72 20.90 1.25 -16.11
C LYS A 72 20.81 1.82 -14.67
N GLY A 73 20.86 0.96 -13.68
CA GLY A 73 20.87 1.31 -12.26
C GLY A 73 19.49 1.61 -11.65
N CYS A 74 18.37 1.46 -12.41
CA CYS A 74 17.05 1.64 -11.81
C CYS A 74 15.96 0.79 -12.45
N SER A 75 14.92 0.49 -11.65
CA SER A 75 13.70 -0.17 -12.13
C SER A 75 12.49 0.32 -11.35
N PHE A 76 11.48 0.81 -12.08
CA PHE A 76 10.23 1.32 -11.53
C PHE A 76 9.07 0.44 -11.98
N THR A 77 8.31 -0.07 -11.03
CA THR A 77 7.14 -0.92 -11.28
C THR A 77 5.88 -0.27 -10.71
N TYR A 78 4.88 -0.09 -11.57
CA TYR A 78 3.53 0.30 -11.20
C TYR A 78 2.59 -0.86 -11.43
N HIS A 79 1.88 -1.28 -10.40
CA HIS A 79 0.96 -2.41 -10.43
C HIS A 79 -0.36 -2.02 -9.76
N ALA A 80 -1.49 -2.36 -10.38
CA ALA A 80 -2.79 -2.17 -9.76
C ALA A 80 -3.77 -3.27 -10.16
N VAL A 81 -4.57 -3.72 -9.19
CA VAL A 81 -5.76 -4.54 -9.38
C VAL A 81 -6.97 -3.72 -8.94
N LEU A 82 -7.79 -3.29 -9.89
CA LEU A 82 -8.86 -2.32 -9.68
C LEU A 82 -10.20 -2.85 -10.15
N PRO A 83 -11.34 -2.43 -9.55
CA PRO A 83 -12.65 -2.71 -10.10
C PRO A 83 -12.75 -2.32 -11.57
N ALA A 84 -13.29 -3.21 -12.41
CA ALA A 84 -13.23 -3.10 -13.87
C ALA A 84 -14.24 -2.11 -14.45
N ASP A 85 -15.44 -1.97 -13.84
CA ASP A 85 -16.54 -1.15 -14.35
C ASP A 85 -16.20 0.35 -14.30
N THR A 86 -15.94 0.92 -15.46
CA THR A 86 -15.64 2.35 -15.63
C THR A 86 -16.87 3.21 -15.94
N ASP A 87 -18.03 2.61 -16.17
CA ASP A 87 -19.29 3.33 -16.38
C ASP A 87 -19.96 3.69 -15.05
N ASN A 88 -19.60 2.99 -13.98
CA ASN A 88 -20.06 3.27 -12.63
C ASN A 88 -19.27 4.42 -11.99
N LYS A 89 -19.96 5.52 -11.67
CA LYS A 89 -19.33 6.71 -11.08
C LYS A 89 -18.70 6.45 -9.70
N ALA A 90 -19.26 5.56 -8.89
CA ALA A 90 -18.70 5.21 -7.60
C ALA A 90 -17.40 4.44 -7.77
N ILE A 91 -17.35 3.49 -8.71
CA ILE A 91 -16.15 2.76 -9.06
C ILE A 91 -15.06 3.69 -9.61
N LEU A 92 -15.42 4.61 -10.51
CA LEU A 92 -14.45 5.61 -10.99
C LEU A 92 -13.90 6.49 -9.86
N ALA A 93 -14.74 6.87 -8.89
CA ALA A 93 -14.29 7.66 -7.73
C ALA A 93 -13.30 6.87 -6.85
N ILE A 94 -13.52 5.56 -6.64
CA ILE A 94 -12.58 4.69 -5.95
C ILE A 94 -11.26 4.62 -6.71
N ARG A 95 -11.31 4.39 -8.02
CA ARG A 95 -10.10 4.29 -8.87
C ARG A 95 -9.29 5.59 -8.86
N ASP A 96 -9.95 6.74 -8.96
CA ASP A 96 -9.30 8.07 -8.91
C ASP A 96 -8.62 8.30 -7.55
N ASP A 97 -9.30 7.94 -6.45
CA ASP A 97 -8.77 8.15 -5.10
C ASP A 97 -7.58 7.22 -4.80
N VAL A 98 -7.69 5.91 -5.08
CA VAL A 98 -6.60 4.95 -4.80
C VAL A 98 -5.36 5.15 -5.68
N LEU A 99 -5.54 5.67 -6.90
CA LEU A 99 -4.44 5.96 -7.82
C LEU A 99 -3.82 7.33 -7.56
N GLY A 100 -4.53 8.23 -6.87
CA GLY A 100 -4.04 9.53 -6.46
C GLY A 100 -3.51 10.37 -7.61
N GLU A 101 -2.25 10.80 -7.50
CA GLU A 101 -1.61 11.63 -8.54
C GLU A 101 -1.07 10.82 -9.72
N ILE A 102 -1.02 9.48 -9.63
CA ILE A 102 -0.47 8.61 -10.67
C ILE A 102 -1.42 8.55 -11.88
N SER A 103 -2.73 8.45 -11.63
CA SER A 103 -3.76 8.31 -12.67
C SER A 103 -5.11 8.84 -12.21
N ASN A 104 -5.93 9.28 -13.15
CA ASN A 104 -7.34 9.62 -12.92
C ASN A 104 -8.30 8.41 -12.99
N GLY A 105 -7.75 7.19 -13.04
CA GLY A 105 -8.52 5.96 -13.06
C GLY A 105 -9.13 5.58 -14.43
N VAL A 106 -9.02 6.41 -15.46
CA VAL A 106 -9.61 6.16 -16.78
C VAL A 106 -8.64 5.39 -17.69
N ASP A 107 -7.48 5.97 -18.00
CA ASP A 107 -6.45 5.30 -18.80
C ASP A 107 -5.22 4.96 -17.95
N VAL A 108 -5.41 4.03 -17.02
CA VAL A 108 -4.40 3.63 -16.04
C VAL A 108 -3.10 3.17 -16.71
N THR A 109 -3.20 2.42 -17.83
CA THR A 109 -2.01 1.93 -18.53
C THR A 109 -1.16 3.06 -19.11
N ALA A 110 -1.78 4.05 -19.77
CA ALA A 110 -1.05 5.19 -20.31
C ALA A 110 -0.44 6.04 -19.20
N ASP A 111 -1.18 6.21 -18.10
CA ASP A 111 -0.71 6.98 -16.95
C ASP A 111 0.47 6.30 -16.26
N PHE A 112 0.41 4.99 -16.03
CA PHE A 112 1.53 4.22 -15.50
C PHE A 112 2.77 4.28 -16.41
N LYS A 113 2.59 4.16 -17.73
CA LYS A 113 3.70 4.31 -18.70
C LYS A 113 4.35 5.70 -18.58
N ARG A 114 3.55 6.75 -18.42
CA ARG A 114 4.03 8.12 -18.24
C ARG A 114 4.77 8.29 -16.91
N SER A 115 4.20 7.81 -15.82
CA SER A 115 4.82 7.89 -14.48
C SER A 115 6.14 7.12 -14.43
N ALA A 116 6.18 5.89 -14.91
CA ALA A 116 7.41 5.09 -14.97
C ALA A 116 8.50 5.74 -15.84
N ALA A 117 8.11 6.39 -16.94
CA ALA A 117 9.05 7.13 -17.77
C ALA A 117 9.61 8.37 -17.07
N ASN A 118 8.76 9.08 -16.31
CA ASN A 118 9.20 10.21 -15.51
C ASN A 118 10.14 9.80 -14.39
N SER A 119 9.85 8.71 -13.66
CA SER A 119 10.72 8.20 -12.59
C SER A 119 12.10 7.83 -13.13
N VAL A 120 12.17 7.10 -14.24
CA VAL A 120 13.46 6.79 -14.90
C VAL A 120 14.22 8.07 -15.30
N ARG A 121 13.52 9.06 -15.88
CA ARG A 121 14.15 10.33 -16.25
C ARG A 121 14.69 11.07 -15.03
N MET A 122 13.89 11.19 -13.96
CA MET A 122 14.30 11.86 -12.72
C MET A 122 15.53 11.18 -12.09
N TYR A 123 15.57 9.85 -12.05
CA TYR A 123 16.72 9.10 -11.61
C TYR A 123 17.98 9.42 -12.46
N GLN A 124 17.84 9.39 -13.79
CA GLN A 124 18.95 9.66 -14.70
C GLN A 124 19.46 11.11 -14.58
N GLU A 125 18.59 12.08 -14.38
CA GLU A 125 18.94 13.47 -14.12
C GLU A 125 19.69 13.59 -12.77
N ALA A 126 19.19 12.94 -11.71
CA ALA A 126 19.85 12.96 -10.39
C ALA A 126 21.26 12.33 -10.45
N VAL A 127 21.41 11.22 -11.17
CA VAL A 127 22.73 10.58 -11.37
C VAL A 127 23.66 11.45 -12.19
N ALA A 128 23.17 12.14 -13.24
CA ALA A 128 23.99 13.01 -14.09
C ALA A 128 24.46 14.29 -13.39
N ASP A 129 23.62 14.84 -12.50
CA ASP A 129 23.95 16.05 -11.73
C ASP A 129 24.88 15.77 -10.55
N SER A 130 25.05 14.49 -10.17
CA SER A 130 25.92 14.12 -9.07
C SER A 130 27.40 14.16 -9.51
N THR A 131 28.23 14.84 -8.72
CA THR A 131 29.68 14.96 -8.93
C THR A 131 30.49 13.89 -8.20
N GLU A 132 29.83 12.93 -7.54
CA GLU A 132 30.47 11.98 -6.65
C GLU A 132 30.59 10.60 -7.29
N GLU A 133 31.74 9.95 -7.13
CA GLU A 133 32.01 8.53 -7.43
C GLU A 133 30.99 7.57 -6.81
N TYR A 134 30.21 8.07 -5.85
CA TYR A 134 29.17 7.37 -5.11
C TYR A 134 28.03 6.85 -6.00
N PHE A 135 27.63 7.59 -7.03
CA PHE A 135 26.53 7.23 -7.92
C PHE A 135 26.90 6.20 -8.99
N GLU A 136 28.17 5.84 -9.13
CA GLU A 136 28.59 4.80 -10.06
C GLU A 136 28.04 3.40 -9.68
N TYR A 137 27.69 3.23 -8.39
CA TYR A 137 27.17 1.98 -7.80
C TYR A 137 25.76 2.13 -7.24
N PHE A 138 25.09 3.24 -7.53
CA PHE A 138 23.74 3.49 -7.04
C PHE A 138 22.73 2.71 -7.89
N GLU A 139 21.93 1.89 -7.24
CA GLU A 139 20.79 1.20 -7.86
C GLU A 139 19.52 1.55 -7.08
N GLU A 140 18.44 1.85 -7.80
CA GLU A 140 17.14 2.21 -7.25
C GLU A 140 16.06 1.30 -7.82
N TYR A 141 15.30 0.68 -6.93
CA TYR A 141 14.15 -0.15 -7.27
C TYR A 141 12.95 0.37 -6.52
N ASP A 142 11.89 0.64 -7.25
CA ASP A 142 10.64 1.14 -6.71
C ASP A 142 9.48 0.29 -7.23
N LEU A 143 8.59 -0.09 -6.31
CA LEU A 143 7.39 -0.86 -6.60
C LEU A 143 6.19 -0.23 -5.90
N ASP A 144 5.31 0.38 -6.69
CA ASP A 144 3.98 0.79 -6.26
C ASP A 144 2.95 -0.27 -6.63
N SER A 145 2.27 -0.82 -5.65
CA SER A 145 1.24 -1.84 -5.84
C SER A 145 -0.06 -1.46 -5.16
N ILE A 146 -1.16 -1.49 -5.92
CA ILE A 146 -2.52 -1.23 -5.42
C ILE A 146 -3.37 -2.47 -5.69
N TYR A 147 -4.01 -3.02 -4.64
CA TYR A 147 -4.82 -4.24 -4.81
C TYR A 147 -5.90 -4.35 -3.73
N PRO A 148 -7.01 -5.06 -4.02
CA PRO A 148 -8.02 -5.34 -3.01
C PRO A 148 -7.50 -6.38 -2.03
N VAL A 149 -7.70 -6.12 -0.74
CA VAL A 149 -7.45 -7.10 0.33
C VAL A 149 -8.73 -7.75 0.81
N PHE A 150 -9.86 -7.09 0.59
CA PHE A 150 -11.18 -7.64 0.90
C PHE A 150 -12.26 -7.00 0.04
N VAL A 151 -13.20 -7.82 -0.45
CA VAL A 151 -14.35 -7.38 -1.25
C VAL A 151 -15.60 -8.01 -0.68
N ALA A 152 -16.60 -7.19 -0.37
CA ALA A 152 -17.89 -7.64 0.13
C ALA A 152 -19.02 -6.84 -0.50
N GLU A 153 -20.27 -7.32 -0.36
CA GLU A 153 -21.43 -6.55 -0.72
C GLU A 153 -21.46 -5.23 0.06
N GLY A 154 -21.38 -4.12 -0.64
CA GLY A 154 -21.44 -2.76 -0.10
C GLY A 154 -20.10 -2.09 0.16
N PHE A 155 -18.97 -2.80 0.26
CA PHE A 155 -17.67 -2.15 0.43
C PHE A 155 -16.51 -2.97 -0.14
N ILE A 156 -15.37 -2.28 -0.35
CA ILE A 156 -14.08 -2.86 -0.73
C ILE A 156 -12.99 -2.28 0.16
N ALA A 157 -12.06 -3.11 0.61
CA ALA A 157 -10.82 -2.67 1.24
C ALA A 157 -9.66 -2.81 0.25
N MET A 158 -8.98 -1.70 0.01
CA MET A 158 -7.83 -1.61 -0.90
C MET A 158 -6.56 -1.43 -0.10
N ALA A 159 -5.48 -2.08 -0.54
CA ALA A 159 -4.13 -1.83 -0.08
C ALA A 159 -3.36 -1.02 -1.11
N TYR A 160 -2.59 -0.05 -0.65
CA TYR A 160 -1.46 0.52 -1.35
C TYR A 160 -0.19 0.02 -0.66
N TYR A 161 0.67 -0.62 -1.42
CA TYR A 161 1.98 -1.09 -0.98
C TYR A 161 3.04 -0.35 -1.77
N ALA A 162 3.94 0.31 -1.06
CA ALA A 162 5.13 0.92 -1.62
C ALA A 162 6.37 0.19 -1.11
N PHE A 163 7.25 -0.19 -2.02
CA PHE A 163 8.57 -0.73 -1.72
C PHE A 163 9.61 0.08 -2.44
N TYR A 164 10.60 0.52 -1.69
CA TYR A 164 11.71 1.33 -2.16
C TYR A 164 13.03 0.74 -1.68
N GLU A 165 13.91 0.41 -2.61
CA GLU A 165 15.24 -0.10 -2.35
C GLU A 165 16.29 0.76 -3.03
N VAL A 166 17.29 1.18 -2.24
CA VAL A 166 18.47 1.88 -2.71
C VAL A 166 19.68 1.08 -2.25
N SER A 167 20.55 0.67 -3.18
CA SER A 167 21.70 -0.20 -2.90
C SER A 167 22.65 0.32 -1.83
N THR A 168 22.64 1.63 -1.59
CA THR A 168 23.48 2.31 -0.61
C THR A 168 22.76 2.66 0.68
N ALA A 169 21.43 2.45 0.74
CA ALA A 169 20.66 2.67 1.95
C ALA A 169 20.85 1.53 2.95
N PRO A 170 20.92 1.81 4.26
CA PRO A 170 21.11 0.79 5.27
C PRO A 170 19.88 -0.12 5.43
N ARG A 171 18.72 0.26 4.89
CA ARG A 171 17.45 -0.49 4.99
C ARG A 171 16.56 -0.19 3.79
N ASN A 172 15.89 -1.23 3.31
CA ASN A 172 14.78 -1.10 2.39
C ASN A 172 13.58 -0.49 3.12
N ALA A 173 12.89 0.44 2.49
CA ALA A 173 11.66 1.00 3.03
C ALA A 173 10.45 0.30 2.38
N PHE A 174 9.47 -0.04 3.18
CA PHE A 174 8.17 -0.49 2.69
C PHE A 174 7.05 0.06 3.58
N GLU A 175 5.92 0.32 2.98
CA GLU A 175 4.74 0.85 3.64
C GLU A 175 3.48 0.18 3.11
N TYR A 176 2.53 -0.02 4.01
CA TYR A 176 1.18 -0.47 3.68
C TYR A 176 0.18 0.59 4.12
N HIS A 177 -0.66 1.02 3.18
CA HIS A 177 -1.78 1.90 3.47
C HIS A 177 -3.07 1.21 3.03
N TYR A 178 -3.96 1.01 3.98
CA TYR A 178 -5.25 0.37 3.74
C TYR A 178 -6.35 1.41 3.80
N THR A 179 -7.28 1.31 2.87
CA THR A 179 -8.45 2.20 2.81
C THR A 179 -9.68 1.40 2.43
N MET A 180 -10.75 1.57 3.19
CA MET A 180 -12.05 0.99 2.86
C MET A 180 -12.91 2.00 2.11
N TYR A 181 -13.65 1.54 1.10
CA TYR A 181 -14.55 2.34 0.29
C TYR A 181 -15.94 1.75 0.27
N ASP A 182 -16.94 2.61 0.40
CA ASP A 182 -18.35 2.29 0.17
C ASP A 182 -18.60 2.16 -1.34
N LEU A 183 -19.02 0.99 -1.80
CA LEU A 183 -19.24 0.69 -3.22
C LEU A 183 -20.45 1.43 -3.82
N ALA A 184 -21.41 1.85 -3.01
CA ALA A 184 -22.58 2.59 -3.48
C ALA A 184 -22.25 4.05 -3.78
N THR A 185 -21.32 4.63 -3.04
CA THR A 185 -20.97 6.06 -3.13
C THR A 185 -19.60 6.34 -3.72
N GLY A 186 -18.71 5.35 -3.72
CA GLY A 186 -17.30 5.48 -4.10
C GLY A 186 -16.47 6.30 -3.12
N LYS A 187 -16.97 6.57 -1.93
CA LYS A 187 -16.28 7.37 -0.92
C LYS A 187 -15.46 6.49 0.03
N GLN A 188 -14.33 7.03 0.46
CA GLN A 188 -13.59 6.46 1.56
C GLN A 188 -14.45 6.40 2.82
N MET A 189 -14.45 5.26 3.48
CA MET A 189 -15.06 5.05 4.78
C MET A 189 -14.11 5.56 5.87
N THR A 190 -14.44 6.70 6.44
CA THR A 190 -13.67 7.29 7.55
C THR A 190 -14.06 6.64 8.88
N GLU A 191 -13.34 6.96 9.95
CA GLU A 191 -13.69 6.51 11.30
C GLU A 191 -15.14 6.83 11.68
N LYS A 192 -15.67 7.97 11.23
CA LYS A 192 -17.07 8.38 11.47
C LYS A 192 -18.09 7.54 10.69
N ASP A 193 -17.65 6.89 9.61
CA ASP A 193 -18.51 6.01 8.81
C ASP A 193 -18.44 4.58 9.33
N ILE A 194 -17.35 4.21 10.00
CA ILE A 194 -17.11 2.88 10.56
C ILE A 194 -17.62 2.78 12.00
N PHE A 195 -17.28 3.75 12.85
CA PHE A 195 -17.55 3.70 14.29
C PHE A 195 -18.72 4.59 14.71
N SER A 196 -19.60 4.04 15.54
CA SER A 196 -20.65 4.78 16.25
C SER A 196 -20.10 5.53 17.47
N ASP A 197 -19.03 4.99 18.07
CA ASP A 197 -18.32 5.52 19.22
C ASP A 197 -16.81 5.29 19.05
N THR A 198 -16.09 6.33 18.61
CA THR A 198 -14.65 6.29 18.38
C THR A 198 -13.84 6.11 19.67
N ARG A 199 -14.33 6.59 20.82
CA ARG A 199 -13.68 6.38 22.12
C ARG A 199 -13.71 4.89 22.47
N LYS A 200 -14.88 4.28 22.35
CA LYS A 200 -15.03 2.84 22.62
C LYS A 200 -14.23 1.99 21.64
N ALA A 201 -14.18 2.37 20.35
CA ALA A 201 -13.35 1.72 19.37
C ALA A 201 -11.87 1.76 19.77
N LYS A 202 -11.41 2.92 20.21
CA LYS A 202 -10.05 3.12 20.71
C LYS A 202 -9.73 2.22 21.91
N ASP A 203 -10.62 2.19 22.93
CA ASP A 203 -10.44 1.34 24.11
C ASP A 203 -10.31 -0.16 23.73
N VAL A 204 -11.13 -0.61 22.74
CA VAL A 204 -11.05 -1.98 22.22
C VAL A 204 -9.72 -2.22 21.51
N ILE A 205 -9.32 -1.32 20.60
CA ILE A 205 -8.07 -1.46 19.83
C ILE A 205 -6.86 -1.44 20.77
N GLU A 206 -6.80 -0.49 21.71
CA GLU A 206 -5.71 -0.42 22.72
C GLU A 206 -5.54 -1.74 23.48
N LYS A 207 -6.64 -2.37 23.90
CA LYS A 207 -6.57 -3.67 24.57
C LYS A 207 -5.85 -4.70 23.70
N TYR A 208 -6.18 -4.79 22.40
CA TYR A 208 -5.55 -5.76 21.50
C TYR A 208 -4.11 -5.39 21.14
N ILE A 209 -3.77 -4.10 21.10
CA ILE A 209 -2.38 -3.65 20.97
C ILE A 209 -1.57 -4.21 22.16
N TRP A 210 -2.04 -4.00 23.40
CA TRP A 210 -1.37 -4.49 24.59
C TRP A 210 -1.22 -6.02 24.60
N GLU A 211 -2.27 -6.75 24.23
CA GLU A 211 -2.25 -8.22 24.19
C GLU A 211 -1.27 -8.79 23.15
N GLN A 212 -1.09 -8.10 22.00
CA GLN A 212 -0.25 -8.59 20.90
C GLN A 212 1.17 -8.03 20.88
N THR A 213 1.39 -6.90 21.56
CA THR A 213 2.71 -6.24 21.62
C THR A 213 3.40 -6.37 22.99
N ASP A 214 2.83 -7.06 23.94
CA ASP A 214 3.40 -7.20 25.30
C ASP A 214 4.83 -7.76 25.30
N GLN A 215 5.17 -8.58 24.31
CA GLN A 215 6.54 -9.09 24.12
C GLN A 215 7.54 -7.99 23.71
N TRP A 216 7.09 -6.85 23.19
CA TRP A 216 7.93 -5.77 22.69
C TRP A 216 8.21 -4.71 23.76
N GLN A 217 7.32 -4.58 24.74
CA GLN A 217 7.47 -3.63 25.84
C GLN A 217 8.44 -4.11 26.93
N ASN A 218 8.70 -5.43 26.97
CA ASN A 218 9.63 -6.04 27.91
C ASN A 218 11.07 -6.17 27.39
N GLY A 219 11.34 -5.77 26.15
CA GLY A 219 12.63 -5.84 25.48
C GLY A 219 13.15 -4.47 25.08
N GLU A 220 14.05 -3.92 25.91
CA GLU A 220 14.96 -2.78 25.65
C GLU A 220 14.33 -1.41 25.34
N GLU A 221 14.82 -0.39 26.03
CA GLU A 221 14.42 1.02 26.04
C GLU A 221 14.52 1.77 24.69
N ASP A 222 14.86 1.09 23.59
CA ASP A 222 15.04 1.68 22.25
C ASP A 222 13.93 1.38 21.23
N SER A 223 12.87 0.70 21.64
CA SER A 223 11.71 0.46 20.75
C SER A 223 10.82 1.71 20.73
N GLY A 224 10.68 2.31 19.58
CA GLY A 224 10.00 3.52 19.21
C GLY A 224 8.76 3.95 20.01
N GLU A 225 8.18 5.09 19.68
CA GLU A 225 7.01 5.63 20.35
C GLU A 225 5.94 4.55 20.54
N ALA A 226 5.58 4.28 21.79
CA ALA A 226 4.50 3.35 22.10
C ALA A 226 3.22 3.78 21.36
N ILE A 227 2.53 2.83 20.72
CA ILE A 227 1.24 3.09 20.07
C ILE A 227 0.22 3.44 21.16
N THR A 228 0.05 4.70 21.45
CA THR A 228 -0.82 5.20 22.52
C THR A 228 -1.56 6.46 22.08
N GLY A 229 -2.59 6.80 22.80
CA GLY A 229 -3.25 8.08 22.65
C GLY A 229 -3.93 8.26 21.29
N GLU A 230 -3.61 9.33 20.55
CA GLU A 230 -4.25 9.62 19.25
C GLU A 230 -3.77 8.68 18.14
N SER A 231 -2.61 8.04 18.29
CA SER A 231 -2.05 7.12 17.28
C SER A 231 -2.75 5.76 17.21
N VAL A 232 -3.58 5.42 18.20
CA VAL A 232 -4.36 4.16 18.21
C VAL A 232 -5.36 4.09 17.06
N LEU A 233 -6.00 5.21 16.72
CA LEU A 233 -6.85 5.34 15.55
C LEU A 233 -6.08 6.10 14.47
N ASN A 234 -5.41 5.38 13.60
CA ASN A 234 -4.53 5.96 12.58
C ASN A 234 -5.13 6.02 11.16
N GLY A 235 -6.37 5.53 10.98
CA GLY A 235 -7.04 5.49 9.68
C GLY A 235 -6.57 4.39 8.74
N ASN A 236 -5.60 3.58 9.14
CA ASN A 236 -5.01 2.52 8.34
C ASN A 236 -5.63 1.15 8.70
N TYR A 237 -6.82 0.89 8.16
CA TYR A 237 -7.66 -0.25 8.54
C TYR A 237 -8.02 -1.11 7.35
N TYR A 238 -8.07 -2.44 7.59
CA TYR A 238 -8.70 -3.38 6.69
C TYR A 238 -9.43 -4.48 7.46
N VAL A 239 -10.11 -5.39 6.76
CA VAL A 239 -10.91 -6.44 7.38
C VAL A 239 -10.74 -7.77 6.67
N SER A 240 -11.12 -8.85 7.37
CA SER A 240 -11.40 -10.17 6.82
C SER A 240 -12.86 -10.56 7.10
N GLU A 241 -13.21 -11.82 6.87
CA GLU A 241 -14.54 -12.34 7.18
C GLU A 241 -14.90 -12.25 8.68
N ASP A 242 -13.88 -12.33 9.55
CA ASP A 242 -14.05 -12.47 10.99
C ASP A 242 -13.18 -11.52 11.83
N LYS A 243 -12.33 -10.68 11.20
CA LYS A 243 -11.38 -9.81 11.91
C LYS A 243 -11.35 -8.39 11.35
N PHE A 244 -11.11 -7.45 12.24
CA PHE A 244 -10.71 -6.07 11.95
C PHE A 244 -9.20 -5.95 12.17
N PHE A 245 -8.49 -5.28 11.27
CA PHE A 245 -7.06 -5.06 11.36
C PHE A 245 -6.74 -3.58 11.41
N VAL A 246 -5.79 -3.23 12.27
CA VAL A 246 -5.17 -1.91 12.32
C VAL A 246 -3.69 -2.07 12.00
N CYS A 247 -3.25 -1.46 10.89
CA CYS A 247 -1.86 -1.55 10.45
C CYS A 247 -1.05 -0.36 10.98
N TYR A 248 0.10 -0.66 11.57
CA TYR A 248 1.09 0.30 12.04
C TYR A 248 2.40 0.11 11.27
N ASN A 249 2.70 1.04 10.37
CA ASN A 249 3.88 0.97 9.51
C ASN A 249 5.19 1.16 10.27
N SER A 250 6.23 0.43 9.86
CA SER A 250 7.58 0.51 10.43
C SER A 250 8.21 1.88 10.33
N THR A 251 7.91 2.63 9.27
CA THR A 251 8.44 3.97 9.01
C THR A 251 7.92 5.01 9.99
N VAL A 252 6.70 4.83 10.51
CA VAL A 252 6.05 5.78 11.44
C VAL A 252 6.33 5.39 12.90
N TYR A 253 6.26 4.09 13.21
CA TYR A 253 6.29 3.62 14.60
C TYR A 253 7.61 2.95 14.99
N PHE A 254 8.62 2.96 14.11
CA PHE A 254 9.92 2.31 14.29
C PHE A 254 9.85 0.83 14.66
N ILE A 255 8.72 0.19 14.34
CA ILE A 255 8.49 -1.25 14.54
C ILE A 255 9.11 -1.99 13.35
N PRO A 256 10.16 -2.82 13.53
CA PRO A 256 10.74 -3.55 12.40
C PRO A 256 9.69 -4.40 11.69
N GLY A 257 9.44 -4.09 10.40
CA GLY A 257 8.46 -4.80 9.59
C GLY A 257 7.02 -4.29 9.70
N GLY A 258 6.75 -3.30 10.56
CA GLY A 258 5.37 -2.90 10.87
C GLY A 258 4.63 -3.96 11.68
N ILE A 259 3.39 -3.69 12.06
CA ILE A 259 2.52 -4.65 12.73
C ILE A 259 1.07 -4.46 12.35
N ASP A 260 0.36 -5.57 12.13
CA ASP A 260 -1.09 -5.61 12.02
C ASP A 260 -1.69 -6.13 13.32
N ILE A 261 -2.47 -5.30 13.98
CA ILE A 261 -3.22 -5.69 15.20
C ILE A 261 -4.53 -6.35 14.76
N GLU A 262 -4.68 -7.63 15.08
CA GLU A 262 -5.85 -8.43 14.75
C GLU A 262 -6.91 -8.35 15.84
N ILE A 263 -8.13 -7.97 15.50
CA ILE A 263 -9.25 -7.81 16.44
C ILE A 263 -10.43 -8.63 15.94
N PRO A 264 -10.92 -9.62 16.71
CA PRO A 264 -12.11 -10.39 16.34
C PRO A 264 -13.31 -9.47 16.11
N LYS A 265 -14.10 -9.72 15.06
CA LYS A 265 -15.29 -8.91 14.71
C LYS A 265 -16.25 -8.74 15.89
N GLU A 266 -16.41 -9.75 16.72
CA GLU A 266 -17.30 -9.73 17.88
C GLU A 266 -16.87 -8.68 18.93
N ALA A 267 -15.57 -8.46 19.09
CA ALA A 267 -15.05 -7.42 19.97
C ALA A 267 -15.38 -6.01 19.43
N MET A 268 -15.42 -5.86 18.10
CA MET A 268 -15.75 -4.60 17.44
C MET A 268 -17.25 -4.30 17.39
N LYS A 269 -18.13 -5.32 17.51
CA LYS A 269 -19.59 -5.22 17.31
C LYS A 269 -20.22 -4.01 18.02
N SER A 270 -19.80 -3.76 19.24
CA SER A 270 -20.42 -2.73 20.10
C SER A 270 -19.96 -1.29 19.81
N CYS A 271 -18.90 -1.10 19.03
CA CYS A 271 -18.41 0.22 18.63
C CYS A 271 -18.65 0.53 17.14
N LEU A 272 -19.05 -0.46 16.34
CA LEU A 272 -19.37 -0.25 14.94
C LEU A 272 -20.70 0.47 14.75
N LYS A 273 -20.78 1.23 13.68
CA LYS A 273 -21.99 1.94 13.26
C LYS A 273 -22.92 0.94 12.54
N GLN A 274 -24.15 0.73 13.06
CA GLN A 274 -25.07 -0.31 12.60
C GLN A 274 -25.54 -0.14 11.14
N ASP A 275 -25.56 1.09 10.63
CA ASP A 275 -25.91 1.40 9.25
C ASP A 275 -24.72 1.34 8.29
N SER A 276 -23.48 1.13 8.78
CA SER A 276 -22.31 0.99 7.95
C SER A 276 -22.35 -0.29 7.10
N PRO A 277 -21.77 -0.28 5.87
CA PRO A 277 -21.62 -1.50 5.07
C PRO A 277 -20.90 -2.63 5.82
N LEU A 278 -19.88 -2.31 6.61
CA LEU A 278 -19.12 -3.28 7.40
C LEU A 278 -19.98 -3.99 8.45
N TYR A 279 -20.78 -3.22 9.23
CA TYR A 279 -21.68 -3.83 10.23
C TYR A 279 -22.71 -4.73 9.57
N LYS A 280 -23.32 -4.28 8.48
CA LYS A 280 -24.31 -5.05 7.71
C LYS A 280 -23.73 -6.35 7.18
N TYR A 281 -22.50 -6.31 6.67
CA TYR A 281 -21.80 -7.49 6.19
C TYR A 281 -21.57 -8.52 7.32
N TRP A 282 -21.07 -8.08 8.48
CA TRP A 282 -20.74 -9.00 9.57
C TRP A 282 -21.94 -9.48 10.38
N PHE A 283 -22.95 -8.62 10.58
CA PHE A 283 -24.03 -8.83 11.55
C PHE A 283 -25.44 -8.62 11.00
N GLY A 284 -25.58 -8.22 9.75
CA GLY A 284 -26.89 -7.88 9.17
C GLY A 284 -27.75 -9.06 8.75
N LYS A 285 -27.22 -10.27 8.83
CA LYS A 285 -27.95 -11.52 8.51
C LYS A 285 -28.53 -12.23 9.77
N GLU A 286 -28.47 -11.57 10.93
CA GLU A 286 -29.07 -12.08 12.19
C GLU A 286 -30.55 -11.74 12.35
#